data_6e4e2535f45310c6b45c1a61c80f43a1
#
_entry.id   6e4e2535f45310c6b45c1a61c80f43a1
#
_cell.length_a   1.000
_cell.length_b   1.000
_cell.length_c   1.000
_cell.angle_alpha   90.00
_cell.angle_beta   90.00
_cell.angle_gamma   90.00
#
_symmetry.space_group_name_H-M   'P 1'
#
loop_
_entity.id
_entity.type
_entity.pdbx_description
1 polymer ?
#
loop_
_entity_poly.entity_id
_entity_poly.type
_entity_poly.pdbx_seq_one_letter_code
_entity_poly.pdbx_strand_id
1 'polypeptide(L)'
;MEQIEQMAKEIERKFLVDQGLLPKKIIGEEYIQAYIAINDQGIVRIRIKGSIALLTIKTSEKGMTRNEFEYEVPLEDAKSLVELFNDKIIYKTRYKITIDKKLWEVDEFHKENKGLWLAEIELESENESFSLPEWIKKEVTGDQKCFNAYLSENPFKFWNNE
;
A
#
# COMPACT_ATOMS: atom_id res chain seq x y z
N MET A 1 -7.22 -26.82 -4.64
CA MET A 1 -5.96 -26.16 -4.27
C MET A 1 -5.56 -25.07 -5.25
N GLU A 2 -5.52 -25.32 -6.55
CA GLU A 2 -5.18 -24.28 -7.56
C GLU A 2 -6.07 -23.02 -7.51
N GLN A 3 -7.38 -23.17 -7.31
CA GLN A 3 -8.29 -22.02 -7.27
C GLN A 3 -8.08 -21.13 -6.03
N ILE A 4 -7.69 -21.71 -4.89
CA ILE A 4 -7.44 -20.96 -3.66
C ILE A 4 -6.12 -20.18 -3.76
N GLU A 5 -5.08 -20.79 -4.36
CA GLU A 5 -3.81 -20.12 -4.59
C GLU A 5 -3.96 -18.93 -5.55
N GLN A 6 -4.81 -19.05 -6.56
CA GLN A 6 -5.05 -17.99 -7.54
C GLN A 6 -5.86 -16.83 -6.96
N MET A 7 -6.78 -17.08 -6.03
CA MET A 7 -7.59 -16.05 -5.36
C MET A 7 -6.82 -15.24 -4.31
N ALA A 8 -5.76 -15.80 -3.73
CA ALA A 8 -4.94 -15.16 -2.71
C ALA A 8 -3.72 -14.41 -3.26
N LYS A 9 -3.48 -14.49 -4.58
CA LYS A 9 -2.29 -13.91 -5.22
C LYS A 9 -2.48 -12.43 -5.51
N GLU A 10 -1.52 -11.62 -5.09
CA GLU A 10 -1.44 -10.20 -5.40
C GLU A 10 -0.23 -9.96 -6.31
N ILE A 11 -0.46 -9.34 -7.45
CA ILE A 11 0.57 -8.90 -8.39
C ILE A 11 0.41 -7.41 -8.56
N GLU A 12 1.37 -6.62 -8.09
CA GLU A 12 1.29 -5.16 -8.22
C GLU A 12 2.60 -4.56 -8.69
N ARG A 13 2.48 -3.42 -9.37
CA ARG A 13 3.61 -2.57 -9.71
C ARG A 13 3.45 -1.22 -9.03
N LYS A 14 4.57 -0.64 -8.63
CA LYS A 14 4.63 0.56 -7.80
C LYS A 14 5.50 1.62 -8.45
N PHE A 15 5.08 2.88 -8.31
CA PHE A 15 5.73 4.01 -8.96
C PHE A 15 5.75 5.23 -8.06
N LEU A 16 6.78 6.06 -8.22
CA LEU A 16 6.79 7.40 -7.69
C LEU A 16 5.84 8.29 -8.52
N VAL A 17 5.25 9.29 -7.87
CA VAL A 17 4.22 10.15 -8.47
C VAL A 17 4.68 11.60 -8.49
N ASP A 18 4.42 12.29 -9.60
CA ASP A 18 4.47 13.73 -9.68
C ASP A 18 3.09 14.29 -9.29
N GLN A 19 2.96 14.73 -8.05
CA GLN A 19 1.70 15.22 -7.51
C GLN A 19 1.16 16.46 -8.26
N GLY A 20 2.06 17.24 -8.87
CA GLY A 20 1.66 18.44 -9.64
C GLY A 20 0.88 18.12 -10.89
N LEU A 21 1.00 16.91 -11.41
CA LEU A 21 0.32 16.46 -12.62
C LEU A 21 -0.93 15.61 -12.36
N LEU A 22 -1.25 15.34 -11.07
CA LEU A 22 -2.47 14.59 -10.73
C LEU A 22 -3.73 15.37 -11.12
N PRO A 23 -4.84 14.66 -11.44
CA PRO A 23 -6.12 15.31 -11.67
C PRO A 23 -6.53 16.16 -10.47
N LYS A 24 -7.09 17.36 -10.72
CA LYS A 24 -7.42 18.33 -9.66
C LYS A 24 -8.59 17.92 -8.78
N LYS A 25 -9.50 17.08 -9.31
CA LYS A 25 -10.73 16.69 -8.62
C LYS A 25 -10.70 15.20 -8.31
N ILE A 26 -9.82 14.81 -7.39
CA ILE A 26 -9.77 13.44 -6.88
C ILE A 26 -10.21 13.44 -5.41
N ILE A 27 -10.96 12.40 -5.05
CA ILE A 27 -11.46 12.22 -3.67
C ILE A 27 -10.62 11.16 -3.00
N GLY A 28 -10.02 11.52 -1.87
CA GLY A 28 -9.21 10.62 -1.07
C GLY A 28 -9.97 10.05 0.12
N GLU A 29 -9.54 8.88 0.56
CA GLU A 29 -9.98 8.24 1.80
C GLU A 29 -8.79 8.07 2.73
N GLU A 30 -8.97 8.44 4.00
CA GLU A 30 -7.91 8.32 4.99
C GLU A 30 -7.73 6.87 5.45
N TYR A 31 -6.48 6.42 5.47
CA TYR A 31 -6.07 5.10 5.92
C TYR A 31 -5.13 5.22 7.11
N ILE A 32 -5.38 4.39 8.13
CA ILE A 32 -4.47 4.17 9.25
C ILE A 32 -4.08 2.70 9.22
N GLN A 33 -2.79 2.40 9.19
CA GLN A 33 -2.26 1.03 9.16
C GLN A 33 -1.27 0.82 10.29
N ALA A 34 -1.51 -0.19 11.11
CA ALA A 34 -0.58 -0.62 12.15
C ALA A 34 -0.01 -2.00 11.80
N TYR A 35 1.29 -2.15 11.92
CA TYR A 35 1.99 -3.41 11.63
C TYR A 35 2.21 -4.18 12.92
N ILE A 36 1.49 -5.29 13.07
CA ILE A 36 1.56 -6.19 14.23
C ILE A 36 2.82 -7.03 14.19
N ALA A 37 3.18 -7.53 13.01
CA ALA A 37 4.39 -8.31 12.80
C ALA A 37 4.99 -8.03 11.42
N ILE A 38 6.31 -7.92 11.39
CA ILE A 38 7.10 -7.78 10.17
C ILE A 38 8.30 -8.70 10.33
N ASN A 39 8.43 -9.70 9.45
CA ASN A 39 9.56 -10.62 9.46
C ASN A 39 9.84 -11.18 8.07
N ASP A 40 10.82 -12.09 7.96
CA ASP A 40 11.24 -12.67 6.68
C ASP A 40 10.14 -13.47 5.97
N GLN A 41 9.14 -13.92 6.69
CA GLN A 41 8.03 -14.69 6.13
C GLN A 41 6.90 -13.82 5.62
N GLY A 42 6.81 -12.57 6.08
CA GLY A 42 5.78 -11.65 5.65
C GLY A 42 5.37 -10.66 6.72
N ILE A 43 4.18 -10.12 6.56
CA ILE A 43 3.62 -9.09 7.45
C ILE A 43 2.22 -9.46 7.92
N VAL A 44 1.89 -8.95 9.11
CA VAL A 44 0.51 -8.91 9.64
C VAL A 44 0.17 -7.46 9.92
N ARG A 45 -0.92 -6.99 9.35
CA ARG A 45 -1.31 -5.58 9.37
C ARG A 45 -2.78 -5.41 9.74
N ILE A 46 -3.09 -4.42 10.56
CA ILE A 46 -4.44 -3.87 10.74
C ILE A 46 -4.54 -2.59 9.92
N ARG A 47 -5.63 -2.44 9.17
CA ARG A 47 -5.95 -1.22 8.41
C ARG A 47 -7.34 -0.73 8.80
N ILE A 48 -7.45 0.56 9.11
CA ILE A 48 -8.73 1.23 9.28
C ILE A 48 -8.92 2.19 8.12
N LYS A 49 -10.03 2.06 7.42
CA LYS A 49 -10.47 2.97 6.35
C LYS A 49 -11.94 3.32 6.57
N GLY A 50 -12.21 4.57 6.96
CA GLY A 50 -13.56 4.99 7.33
C GLY A 50 -14.11 4.14 8.48
N SER A 51 -15.24 3.48 8.26
CA SER A 51 -15.90 2.60 9.24
C SER A 51 -15.53 1.12 9.09
N ILE A 52 -14.62 0.79 8.17
CA ILE A 52 -14.22 -0.59 7.86
C ILE A 52 -12.82 -0.82 8.40
N ALA A 53 -12.61 -2.00 9.00
CA ALA A 53 -11.30 -2.44 9.45
C ALA A 53 -10.96 -3.81 8.87
N LEU A 54 -9.70 -3.97 8.46
CA LEU A 54 -9.21 -5.15 7.78
C LEU A 54 -7.95 -5.67 8.46
N LEU A 55 -7.92 -6.99 8.71
CA LEU A 55 -6.71 -7.71 9.09
C LEU A 55 -6.12 -8.31 7.81
N THR A 56 -4.88 -8.00 7.51
CA THR A 56 -4.19 -8.46 6.32
C THR A 56 -2.94 -9.23 6.68
N ILE A 57 -2.75 -10.38 6.05
CA ILE A 57 -1.55 -11.19 6.13
C ILE A 57 -0.98 -11.29 4.72
N LYS A 58 0.27 -10.84 4.54
CA LYS A 58 0.97 -10.92 3.25
C LYS A 58 2.26 -11.71 3.44
N THR A 59 2.52 -12.64 2.51
CA THR A 59 3.78 -13.37 2.50
C THR A 59 4.90 -12.49 1.95
N SER A 60 6.15 -12.94 2.13
CA SER A 60 7.31 -12.25 1.55
C SER A 60 7.18 -12.13 0.04
N GLU A 61 7.51 -10.95 -0.47
CA GLU A 61 7.44 -10.63 -1.87
C GLU A 61 8.55 -11.33 -2.65
N LYS A 62 8.19 -11.90 -3.80
CA LYS A 62 9.13 -12.41 -4.81
C LYS A 62 8.89 -11.63 -6.09
N GLY A 63 9.73 -10.60 -6.33
CA GLY A 63 9.51 -9.68 -7.43
C GLY A 63 8.29 -8.81 -7.18
N MET A 64 7.25 -8.93 -8.01
CA MET A 64 6.01 -8.16 -7.90
C MET A 64 4.83 -8.97 -7.35
N THR A 65 5.06 -10.25 -7.03
CA THR A 65 3.99 -11.20 -6.64
C THR A 65 4.15 -11.66 -5.21
N ARG A 66 3.05 -11.68 -4.46
CA ARG A 66 2.95 -12.29 -3.13
C ARG A 66 1.54 -12.78 -2.86
N ASN A 67 1.39 -13.64 -1.84
CA ASN A 67 0.08 -14.05 -1.37
C ASN A 67 -0.46 -13.02 -0.37
N GLU A 68 -1.75 -12.73 -0.48
CA GLU A 68 -2.45 -11.83 0.43
C GLU A 68 -3.72 -12.51 0.92
N PHE A 69 -3.93 -12.46 2.24
CA PHE A 69 -5.16 -12.90 2.90
C PHE A 69 -5.71 -11.71 3.68
N GLU A 70 -6.97 -11.37 3.44
CA GLU A 70 -7.58 -10.19 4.03
C GLU A 70 -8.95 -10.52 4.60
N TYR A 71 -9.20 -10.07 5.82
CA TYR A 71 -10.43 -10.34 6.56
C TYR A 71 -10.95 -9.06 7.19
N GLU A 72 -12.25 -8.83 7.07
CA GLU A 72 -12.90 -7.76 7.81
C GLU A 72 -12.96 -8.14 9.30
N VAL A 73 -12.61 -7.19 10.16
CA VAL A 73 -12.64 -7.36 11.62
C VAL A 73 -13.45 -6.24 12.26
N PRO A 74 -13.94 -6.42 13.50
CA PRO A 74 -14.66 -5.36 14.19
C PRO A 74 -13.84 -4.09 14.32
N LEU A 75 -14.43 -2.94 14.01
CA LEU A 75 -13.76 -1.64 14.05
C LEU A 75 -13.19 -1.34 15.45
N GLU A 76 -13.91 -1.66 16.51
CA GLU A 76 -13.46 -1.41 17.87
C GLU A 76 -12.23 -2.24 18.24
N ASP A 77 -12.15 -3.49 17.75
CA ASP A 77 -10.96 -4.32 17.93
C ASP A 77 -9.76 -3.73 17.18
N ALA A 78 -10.00 -3.26 15.97
CA ALA A 78 -8.95 -2.62 15.16
C ALA A 78 -8.42 -1.36 15.81
N LYS A 79 -9.28 -0.52 16.38
CA LYS A 79 -8.87 0.68 17.14
C LYS A 79 -7.98 0.31 18.33
N SER A 80 -8.35 -0.72 19.06
CA SER A 80 -7.55 -1.22 20.19
C SER A 80 -6.20 -1.74 19.72
N LEU A 81 -6.17 -2.46 18.60
CA LEU A 81 -4.92 -2.98 18.03
C LEU A 81 -4.00 -1.85 17.54
N VAL A 82 -4.54 -0.79 16.95
CA VAL A 82 -3.75 0.38 16.55
C VAL A 82 -3.12 1.06 17.76
N GLU A 83 -3.83 1.15 18.88
CA GLU A 83 -3.28 1.70 20.13
C GLU A 83 -2.19 0.82 20.71
N LEU A 84 -2.37 -0.50 20.69
CA LEU A 84 -1.40 -1.46 21.24
C LEU A 84 -0.13 -1.57 20.37
N PHE A 85 -0.26 -1.44 19.07
CA PHE A 85 0.84 -1.54 18.10
C PHE A 85 1.14 -0.19 17.46
N ASN A 86 1.32 0.84 18.28
CA ASN A 86 1.44 2.23 17.84
C ASN A 86 2.86 2.66 17.42
N ASP A 87 3.83 1.78 17.51
CA ASP A 87 5.22 2.05 17.16
C ASP A 87 5.51 1.92 15.65
N LYS A 88 4.63 1.25 14.92
CA LYS A 88 4.77 0.99 13.48
C LYS A 88 3.47 1.34 12.75
N ILE A 89 3.19 2.63 12.65
CA ILE A 89 1.94 3.12 12.05
C ILE A 89 2.22 3.92 10.78
N ILE A 90 1.40 3.70 9.76
CA ILE A 90 1.33 4.49 8.54
C ILE A 90 0.03 5.27 8.53
N TYR A 91 0.13 6.57 8.27
CA TYR A 91 -0.99 7.44 7.97
C TYR A 91 -0.89 7.89 6.52
N LYS A 92 -1.95 7.69 5.76
CA LYS A 92 -1.99 8.09 4.35
C LYS A 92 -3.40 8.40 3.88
N THR A 93 -3.50 9.16 2.80
CA THR A 93 -4.75 9.33 2.05
C THR A 93 -4.59 8.56 0.74
N ARG A 94 -5.56 7.68 0.44
CA ARG A 94 -5.58 6.92 -0.79
C ARG A 94 -6.60 7.51 -1.76
N TYR A 95 -6.13 7.83 -2.95
CA TYR A 95 -6.96 8.27 -4.07
C TYR A 95 -7.06 7.12 -5.08
N LYS A 96 -8.27 6.85 -5.55
CA LYS A 96 -8.53 5.85 -6.58
C LYS A 96 -8.80 6.55 -7.90
N ILE A 97 -7.95 6.31 -8.90
CA ILE A 97 -8.01 6.94 -10.21
C ILE A 97 -8.11 5.84 -11.26
N THR A 98 -9.18 5.83 -12.05
CA THR A 98 -9.36 4.86 -13.13
C THR A 98 -8.91 5.47 -14.46
N ILE A 99 -7.98 4.81 -15.14
CA ILE A 99 -7.46 5.19 -16.45
C ILE A 99 -7.48 3.96 -17.35
N ASP A 100 -8.11 4.06 -18.53
CA ASP A 100 -8.24 2.96 -19.49
C ASP A 100 -8.77 1.68 -18.84
N LYS A 101 -9.81 1.81 -18.01
CA LYS A 101 -10.44 0.71 -17.24
C LYS A 101 -9.54 0.05 -16.20
N LYS A 102 -8.36 0.61 -15.93
CA LYS A 102 -7.44 0.15 -14.89
C LYS A 102 -7.52 1.07 -13.68
N LEU A 103 -7.57 0.47 -12.50
CA LEU A 103 -7.58 1.21 -11.24
C LEU A 103 -6.15 1.47 -10.77
N TRP A 104 -5.84 2.74 -10.58
CA TRP A 104 -4.64 3.18 -9.90
C TRP A 104 -4.97 3.61 -8.49
N GLU A 105 -4.20 3.14 -7.53
CA GLU A 105 -4.28 3.57 -6.15
C GLU A 105 -3.09 4.48 -5.85
N VAL A 106 -3.37 5.77 -5.61
CA VAL A 106 -2.34 6.78 -5.34
C VAL A 106 -2.38 7.13 -3.87
N ASP A 107 -1.25 6.94 -3.19
CA ASP A 107 -1.11 7.19 -1.76
C ASP A 107 -0.30 8.46 -1.51
N GLU A 108 -0.94 9.41 -0.83
CA GLU A 108 -0.27 10.54 -0.21
C GLU A 108 0.04 10.20 1.23
N PHE A 109 1.31 10.12 1.57
CA PHE A 109 1.72 9.80 2.94
C PHE A 109 1.75 11.03 3.82
N HIS A 110 1.46 10.84 5.11
CA HIS A 110 1.37 11.90 6.11
C HIS A 110 2.37 11.71 7.25
N LYS A 111 2.42 12.69 8.17
CA LYS A 111 3.24 12.68 9.38
C LYS A 111 4.72 12.43 9.06
N GLU A 112 5.30 11.37 9.59
CA GLU A 112 6.72 11.05 9.42
C GLU A 112 7.12 10.79 7.95
N ASN A 113 6.15 10.45 7.10
CA ASN A 113 6.34 10.15 5.69
C ASN A 113 5.84 11.26 4.75
N LYS A 114 5.55 12.43 5.28
CA LYS A 114 5.04 13.56 4.50
C LYS A 114 5.96 13.92 3.34
N GLY A 115 5.36 14.11 2.18
CA GLY A 115 6.06 14.44 0.94
C GLY A 115 6.28 13.25 0.01
N LEU A 116 6.07 12.04 0.51
CA LEU A 116 6.13 10.83 -0.31
C LEU A 116 4.77 10.57 -0.96
N TRP A 117 4.78 10.33 -2.27
CA TRP A 117 3.61 9.95 -3.05
C TRP A 117 3.96 8.71 -3.87
N LEU A 118 3.17 7.66 -3.71
CA LEU A 118 3.34 6.40 -4.43
C LEU A 118 2.05 6.02 -5.14
N ALA A 119 2.18 5.37 -6.29
CA ALA A 119 1.04 4.81 -7.01
C ALA A 119 1.25 3.31 -7.20
N GLU A 120 0.16 2.57 -7.07
CA GLU A 120 0.12 1.13 -7.27
C GLU A 120 -0.92 0.79 -8.32
N ILE A 121 -0.62 -0.20 -9.15
CA ILE A 121 -1.56 -0.83 -10.04
C ILE A 121 -1.49 -2.34 -9.84
N GLU A 122 -2.65 -2.96 -9.58
CA GLU A 122 -2.76 -4.40 -9.43
C GLU A 122 -3.01 -5.03 -10.80
N LEU A 123 -2.29 -6.10 -11.11
CA LEU A 123 -2.32 -6.79 -12.38
C LEU A 123 -2.84 -8.22 -12.23
N GLU A 124 -3.43 -8.76 -13.28
CA GLU A 124 -3.85 -10.17 -13.34
C GLU A 124 -2.68 -11.11 -13.63
N SER A 125 -1.65 -10.60 -14.31
CA SER A 125 -0.42 -11.33 -14.59
C SER A 125 0.77 -10.38 -14.61
N GLU A 126 1.98 -10.90 -14.40
CA GLU A 126 3.22 -10.12 -14.42
C GLU A 126 3.49 -9.46 -15.78
N ASN A 127 2.96 -10.02 -16.86
CA ASN A 127 3.13 -9.53 -18.23
C ASN A 127 2.00 -8.66 -18.74
N GLU A 128 1.04 -8.32 -17.89
CA GLU A 128 -0.09 -7.49 -18.30
C GLU A 128 0.37 -6.10 -18.74
N SER A 129 -0.13 -5.65 -19.91
CA SER A 129 0.17 -4.32 -20.45
C SER A 129 -0.80 -3.28 -19.93
N PHE A 130 -0.31 -2.08 -19.68
CA PHE A 130 -1.12 -0.92 -19.28
C PHE A 130 -0.43 0.37 -19.68
N SER A 131 -1.21 1.45 -19.80
CA SER A 131 -0.68 2.78 -20.12
C SER A 131 -0.18 3.45 -18.84
N LEU A 132 0.96 4.15 -18.93
CA LEU A 132 1.49 4.96 -17.85
C LEU A 132 0.87 6.37 -17.92
N PRO A 133 0.12 6.80 -16.89
CA PRO A 133 -0.36 8.18 -16.81
C PRO A 133 0.79 9.19 -16.73
N GLU A 134 0.53 10.44 -17.14
CA GLU A 134 1.56 11.50 -17.15
C GLU A 134 2.13 11.84 -15.77
N TRP A 135 1.39 11.54 -14.69
CA TRP A 135 1.83 11.78 -13.31
C TRP A 135 2.70 10.66 -12.75
N ILE A 136 2.97 9.61 -13.51
CA ILE A 136 3.91 8.55 -13.12
C ILE A 136 5.34 9.02 -13.40
N LYS A 137 6.22 8.83 -12.43
CA LYS A 137 7.64 9.12 -12.55
C LYS A 137 8.42 7.82 -12.72
N LYS A 138 9.14 7.41 -11.69
CA LYS A 138 10.01 6.24 -11.72
C LYS A 138 9.30 5.02 -11.15
N GLU A 139 9.48 3.86 -11.78
CA GLU A 139 9.04 2.60 -11.21
C GLU A 139 9.94 2.21 -10.01
N VAL A 140 9.29 1.81 -8.92
CA VAL A 140 9.95 1.38 -7.68
C VAL A 140 9.42 0.02 -7.20
N THR A 141 8.89 -0.78 -8.12
CA THR A 141 8.44 -2.14 -7.83
C THR A 141 9.60 -2.94 -7.23
N GLY A 142 9.36 -3.58 -6.07
CA GLY A 142 10.38 -4.36 -5.38
C GLY A 142 11.40 -3.55 -4.58
N ASP A 143 11.36 -2.22 -4.64
CA ASP A 143 12.20 -1.38 -3.79
C ASP A 143 11.67 -1.40 -2.37
N GLN A 144 12.42 -2.01 -1.45
CA GLN A 144 12.03 -2.17 -0.06
C GLN A 144 11.70 -0.86 0.64
N LYS A 145 12.38 0.23 0.30
CA LYS A 145 12.14 1.56 0.88
C LYS A 145 10.71 2.04 0.65
N CYS A 146 10.08 1.59 -0.42
CA CYS A 146 8.74 2.00 -0.82
C CYS A 146 7.63 1.09 -0.26
N PHE A 147 7.97 0.07 0.49
CA PHE A 147 6.97 -0.77 1.17
C PHE A 147 6.44 -0.07 2.41
N ASN A 148 5.11 -0.07 2.59
CA ASN A 148 4.49 0.55 3.76
C ASN A 148 5.03 -0.03 5.08
N ALA A 149 5.28 -1.34 5.13
CA ALA A 149 5.90 -1.98 6.29
C ALA A 149 7.29 -1.39 6.60
N TYR A 150 8.12 -1.21 5.58
CA TYR A 150 9.43 -0.60 5.75
C TYR A 150 9.32 0.87 6.21
N LEU A 151 8.41 1.63 5.61
CA LEU A 151 8.15 3.03 5.96
C LEU A 151 7.69 3.20 7.42
N SER A 152 6.99 2.20 7.96
CA SER A 152 6.54 2.23 9.35
C SER A 152 7.70 2.17 10.34
N GLU A 153 8.83 1.57 9.94
CA GLU A 153 10.05 1.44 10.73
C GLU A 153 11.14 2.45 10.32
N ASN A 154 11.14 2.87 9.05
CA ASN A 154 12.17 3.74 8.45
C ASN A 154 11.52 4.88 7.70
N PRO A 155 11.03 5.91 8.41
CA PRO A 155 10.25 6.99 7.80
C PRO A 155 10.99 7.79 6.73
N PHE A 156 10.22 8.22 5.74
CA PHE A 156 10.68 9.01 4.59
C PHE A 156 11.49 10.25 4.97
N LYS A 157 11.14 10.90 6.08
CA LYS A 157 11.86 12.10 6.54
C LYS A 157 13.36 11.89 6.78
N PHE A 158 13.78 10.64 6.95
CA PHE A 158 15.20 10.30 7.17
C PHE A 158 15.94 9.87 5.90
N TRP A 159 15.26 9.84 4.74
CA TRP A 159 15.88 9.38 3.49
C TRP A 159 16.84 10.39 2.85
N ASN A 160 16.74 11.68 3.21
CA ASN A 160 17.42 12.78 2.51
C ASN A 160 18.92 12.88 2.75
N ASN A 161 19.53 11.92 3.42
CA ASN A 161 20.96 11.91 3.71
C ASN A 161 21.72 10.87 2.86
N GLU A 162 21.09 10.36 1.81
CA GLU A 162 21.71 9.40 0.87
C GLU A 162 21.95 10.04 -0.49
#